data_191877f1bb5431f9caaf620b2db6c031
#
_entry.id   191877f1bb5431f9caaf620b2db6c031
#
_cell.length_a   1.000
_cell.length_b   1.000
_cell.length_c   1.000
_cell.angle_alpha   90.00
_cell.angle_beta   90.00
_cell.angle_gamma   90.00
#
_symmetry.space_group_name_H-M   'P 1'
#
loop_
_entity.id
_entity.type
_entity.pdbx_description
1 polymer ?
#
loop_
_entity_poly.entity_id
_entity_poly.type
_entity_poly.pdbx_seq_one_letter_code
_entity_poly.pdbx_strand_id
1 'polypeptide(L)'
;MVKNNFTPEIKKLCNDLLTAFFQMNQDCDNIAYALDSYLECPKASSIYHLKFAHIWPSDTFADHWSEVLVNEGIIPHRGSQVGNNEEYANIVDVFEDNYRNIANLKESVLNAIENLDYEKGCKVLVLELEEFARILSGLVHQSDIWRNKAKSYLNDGKVYKFDIDFEKFTVI
;
A
#
# COMPACT_ATOMS: atom_id res chain seq x y z
N MET A 1 24.22 -9.26 23.10
CA MET A 1 23.33 -9.08 21.95
C MET A 1 23.96 -9.83 20.77
N VAL A 2 23.35 -10.94 20.34
CA VAL A 2 23.83 -11.65 19.15
C VAL A 2 23.42 -10.77 17.96
N LYS A 3 24.38 -10.11 17.33
CA LYS A 3 24.14 -9.41 16.06
C LYS A 3 23.85 -10.47 15.01
N ASN A 4 22.62 -10.52 14.55
CA ASN A 4 22.29 -11.32 13.38
C ASN A 4 23.05 -10.75 12.17
N ASN A 5 24.01 -11.49 11.67
CA ASN A 5 24.73 -11.11 10.44
C ASN A 5 23.92 -11.55 9.23
N PHE A 6 22.97 -10.70 8.83
CA PHE A 6 22.22 -10.92 7.58
C PHE A 6 23.10 -10.67 6.37
N THR A 7 22.85 -11.41 5.30
CA THR A 7 23.51 -11.21 4.02
C THR A 7 23.14 -9.87 3.39
N PRO A 8 23.98 -9.31 2.50
CA PRO A 8 23.60 -8.09 1.76
C PRO A 8 22.30 -8.23 1.00
N GLU A 9 21.97 -9.41 0.48
CA GLU A 9 20.74 -9.69 -0.26
C GLU A 9 19.51 -9.59 0.65
N ILE A 10 19.57 -10.11 1.88
CA ILE A 10 18.49 -10.00 2.87
C ILE A 10 18.29 -8.55 3.27
N LYS A 11 19.37 -7.82 3.55
CA LYS A 11 19.31 -6.39 3.89
C LYS A 11 18.69 -5.57 2.76
N LYS A 12 19.06 -5.87 1.53
CA LYS A 12 18.48 -5.21 0.34
C LYS A 12 17.00 -5.50 0.22
N LEU A 13 16.60 -6.76 0.34
CA LEU A 13 15.19 -7.17 0.27
C LEU A 13 14.34 -6.43 1.32
N CYS A 14 14.80 -6.34 2.55
CA CYS A 14 14.11 -5.65 3.63
C CYS A 14 13.99 -4.14 3.36
N ASN A 15 15.03 -3.53 2.84
CA ASN A 15 15.03 -2.09 2.51
C ASN A 15 14.22 -1.78 1.25
N ASP A 16 14.17 -2.69 0.28
CA ASP A 16 13.31 -2.56 -0.88
C ASP A 16 11.82 -2.58 -0.47
N LEU A 17 11.44 -3.40 0.52
CA LEU A 17 10.09 -3.39 1.08
C LEU A 17 9.76 -2.09 1.82
N LEU A 18 10.70 -1.56 2.59
CA LEU A 18 10.54 -0.25 3.24
C LEU A 18 10.28 0.84 2.19
N THR A 19 11.07 0.85 1.14
CA THR A 19 10.89 1.78 0.00
C THR A 19 9.54 1.59 -0.68
N ALA A 20 9.08 0.34 -0.82
CA ALA A 20 7.78 0.03 -1.42
C ALA A 20 6.61 0.59 -0.62
N PHE A 21 6.68 0.59 0.72
CA PHE A 21 5.65 1.23 1.55
C PHE A 21 5.59 2.75 1.33
N PHE A 22 6.73 3.42 1.23
CA PHE A 22 6.78 4.84 0.90
C PHE A 22 6.33 5.13 -0.54
N GLN A 23 6.66 4.27 -1.48
CA GLN A 23 6.16 4.36 -2.86
C GLN A 23 4.63 4.26 -2.89
N MET A 24 4.07 3.33 -2.12
CA MET A 24 2.61 3.19 -2.01
C MET A 24 1.95 4.45 -1.43
N ASN A 25 2.57 5.09 -0.45
CA ASN A 25 2.09 6.37 0.07
C ASN A 25 2.05 7.46 -1.02
N GLN A 26 3.13 7.60 -1.78
CA GLN A 26 3.20 8.58 -2.88
C GLN A 26 2.13 8.30 -3.94
N ASP A 27 1.96 7.05 -4.34
CA ASP A 27 0.96 6.65 -5.34
C ASP A 27 -0.46 6.92 -4.84
N CYS A 28 -0.74 6.65 -3.57
CA CYS A 28 -2.03 6.94 -2.95
C CYS A 28 -2.29 8.45 -2.80
N ASP A 29 -1.29 9.24 -2.47
CA ASP A 29 -1.43 10.70 -2.43
C ASP A 29 -1.79 11.27 -3.81
N ASN A 30 -1.16 10.77 -4.88
CA ASN A 30 -1.49 11.16 -6.25
C ASN A 30 -2.94 10.80 -6.61
N ILE A 31 -3.42 9.65 -6.17
CA ILE A 31 -4.83 9.24 -6.33
C ILE A 31 -5.76 10.19 -5.57
N ALA A 32 -5.44 10.53 -4.31
CA ALA A 32 -6.23 11.47 -3.53
C ALA A 32 -6.31 12.85 -4.20
N TYR A 33 -5.19 13.34 -4.73
CA TYR A 33 -5.14 14.62 -5.46
C TYR A 33 -5.99 14.58 -6.74
N ALA A 34 -5.96 13.48 -7.48
CA ALA A 34 -6.78 13.31 -8.67
C ALA A 34 -8.28 13.31 -8.33
N LEU A 35 -8.67 12.59 -7.28
CA LEU A 35 -10.06 12.55 -6.81
C LEU A 35 -10.55 13.93 -6.37
N ASP A 36 -9.72 14.69 -5.66
CA ASP A 36 -10.11 16.01 -5.15
C ASP A 36 -10.15 17.09 -6.25
N SER A 37 -9.23 17.02 -7.20
CA SER A 37 -9.07 18.08 -8.20
C SER A 37 -9.96 17.88 -9.44
N TYR A 38 -9.48 17.17 -10.44
CA TYR A 38 -10.15 17.10 -11.74
C TYR A 38 -11.20 15.99 -11.89
N LEU A 39 -11.25 15.04 -10.96
CA LEU A 39 -12.33 14.02 -10.93
C LEU A 39 -13.54 14.42 -10.08
N GLU A 40 -13.45 15.54 -9.39
CA GLU A 40 -14.55 16.16 -8.65
C GLU A 40 -15.20 15.23 -7.59
N CYS A 41 -14.37 14.44 -6.91
CA CYS A 41 -14.77 13.53 -5.83
C CYS A 41 -14.10 13.89 -4.50
N PRO A 42 -14.36 15.08 -3.92
CA PRO A 42 -13.65 15.57 -2.73
C PRO A 42 -13.92 14.76 -1.47
N LYS A 43 -15.12 14.20 -1.30
CA LYS A 43 -15.43 13.36 -0.14
C LYS A 43 -14.71 12.02 -0.21
N ALA A 44 -14.74 11.39 -1.38
CA ALA A 44 -13.98 10.16 -1.63
C ALA A 44 -12.49 10.39 -1.41
N SER A 45 -11.95 11.51 -1.91
CA SER A 45 -10.56 11.90 -1.70
C SER A 45 -10.20 11.98 -0.21
N SER A 46 -11.00 12.69 0.59
CA SER A 46 -10.75 12.85 2.02
C SER A 46 -10.76 11.52 2.77
N ILE A 47 -11.73 10.67 2.49
CA ILE A 47 -11.86 9.35 3.13
C ILE A 47 -10.71 8.44 2.71
N TYR A 48 -10.40 8.40 1.42
CA TYR A 48 -9.31 7.61 0.87
C TYR A 48 -7.95 8.05 1.44
N HIS A 49 -7.69 9.35 1.45
CA HIS A 49 -6.47 9.91 2.00
C HIS A 49 -6.27 9.55 3.48
N LEU A 50 -7.32 9.74 4.29
CA LEU A 50 -7.26 9.47 5.72
C LEU A 50 -7.12 7.97 6.04
N LYS A 51 -7.89 7.12 5.37
CA LYS A 51 -8.00 5.70 5.71
C LYS A 51 -7.05 4.78 4.94
N PHE A 52 -6.55 5.22 3.79
CA PHE A 52 -5.74 4.37 2.92
C PHE A 52 -4.37 4.97 2.60
N ALA A 53 -4.27 6.25 2.27
CA ALA A 53 -2.97 6.84 1.95
C ALA A 53 -2.06 7.01 3.18
N HIS A 54 -2.61 7.40 4.32
CA HIS A 54 -1.86 7.67 5.55
C HIS A 54 -1.30 6.44 6.27
N ILE A 55 -1.80 5.24 5.97
CA ILE A 55 -1.35 4.03 6.67
C ILE A 55 0.05 3.58 6.26
N TRP A 56 0.48 3.92 5.04
CA TRP A 56 1.74 3.40 4.49
C TRP A 56 2.99 3.92 5.18
N PRO A 57 3.12 5.22 5.54
CA PRO A 57 4.25 5.71 6.32
C PRO A 57 4.10 5.49 7.82
N SER A 58 2.92 5.09 8.30
CA SER A 58 2.58 5.00 9.73
C SER A 58 3.11 3.75 10.41
N ASP A 59 2.79 3.63 11.71
CA ASP A 59 3.08 2.46 12.56
C ASP A 59 2.48 1.15 12.03
N THR A 60 1.54 1.24 11.08
CA THR A 60 0.98 0.03 10.47
C THR A 60 1.95 -0.60 9.49
N PHE A 61 2.72 0.19 8.75
CA PHE A 61 3.65 -0.32 7.71
C PHE A 61 5.07 0.21 7.85
N ALA A 62 5.42 1.33 7.23
CA ALA A 62 6.82 1.76 7.11
C ALA A 62 7.49 2.05 8.45
N ASP A 63 6.82 2.75 9.33
CA ASP A 63 7.37 3.09 10.64
C ASP A 63 7.61 1.84 11.49
N HIS A 64 6.62 0.96 11.57
CA HIS A 64 6.75 -0.33 12.25
C HIS A 64 7.87 -1.19 11.64
N TRP A 65 7.90 -1.32 10.30
CA TRP A 65 8.93 -2.12 9.62
C TRP A 65 10.33 -1.58 9.86
N SER A 66 10.51 -0.27 9.86
CA SER A 66 11.81 0.33 10.17
C SER A 66 12.29 0.00 11.59
N GLU A 67 11.39 0.00 12.58
CA GLU A 67 11.70 -0.41 13.95
C GLU A 67 12.10 -1.89 14.04
N VAL A 68 11.37 -2.77 13.34
CA VAL A 68 11.71 -4.18 13.25
C VAL A 68 13.12 -4.37 12.69
N LEU A 69 13.45 -3.66 11.60
CA LEU A 69 14.76 -3.73 10.99
C LEU A 69 15.87 -3.31 11.97
N VAL A 70 15.69 -2.19 12.68
CA VAL A 70 16.63 -1.72 13.70
C VAL A 70 16.83 -2.76 14.79
N ASN A 71 15.74 -3.34 15.30
CA ASN A 71 15.78 -4.34 16.36
C ASN A 71 16.52 -5.62 15.91
N GLU A 72 16.41 -5.98 14.64
CA GLU A 72 17.10 -7.13 14.05
C GLU A 72 18.53 -6.79 13.59
N GLY A 73 19.00 -5.57 13.75
CA GLY A 73 20.35 -5.14 13.39
C GLY A 73 20.53 -4.80 11.91
N ILE A 74 19.46 -4.49 11.21
CA ILE A 74 19.46 -4.00 9.83
C ILE A 74 19.26 -2.49 9.85
N ILE A 75 20.14 -1.75 9.18
CA ILE A 75 20.00 -0.29 9.06
C ILE A 75 18.91 0.01 8.02
N PRO A 76 17.81 0.69 8.43
CA PRO A 76 16.78 1.06 7.47
C PRO A 76 17.27 2.12 6.48
N HIS A 77 16.98 1.90 5.22
CA HIS A 77 17.23 2.86 4.15
C HIS A 77 15.98 3.04 3.30
N ARG A 78 15.51 4.27 3.22
CA ARG A 78 14.48 4.66 2.28
C ARG A 78 15.14 4.99 0.93
N GLY A 79 14.86 4.15 -0.07
CA GLY A 79 15.34 4.36 -1.43
C GLY A 79 14.54 5.43 -2.19
N SER A 80 14.89 5.63 -3.46
CA SER A 80 14.19 6.56 -4.35
C SER A 80 12.80 6.05 -4.69
N GLN A 81 11.84 7.00 -4.77
CA GLN A 81 10.49 6.74 -5.23
C GLN A 81 10.35 7.22 -6.68
N VAL A 82 9.52 6.52 -7.44
CA VAL A 82 9.20 6.86 -8.83
C VAL A 82 8.00 7.79 -8.86
N GLY A 83 8.17 8.98 -9.45
CA GLY A 83 7.08 9.92 -9.67
C GLY A 83 6.17 9.47 -10.81
N ASN A 84 4.89 9.81 -10.71
CA ASN A 84 3.90 9.61 -11.76
C ASN A 84 3.17 10.92 -12.03
N ASN A 85 3.25 11.41 -13.27
CA ASN A 85 2.59 12.62 -13.73
C ASN A 85 1.42 12.32 -14.69
N GLU A 86 1.01 11.06 -14.83
CA GLU A 86 -0.12 10.69 -15.65
C GLU A 86 -1.44 11.11 -15.00
N GLU A 87 -2.36 11.62 -15.81
CA GLU A 87 -3.70 11.96 -15.38
C GLU A 87 -4.65 10.78 -15.65
N TYR A 88 -5.55 10.52 -14.71
CA TYR A 88 -6.59 9.51 -14.86
C TYR A 88 -7.76 10.06 -15.69
N ALA A 89 -8.28 9.25 -16.58
CA ALA A 89 -9.43 9.64 -17.42
C ALA A 89 -10.76 9.69 -16.62
N ASN A 90 -10.92 8.81 -15.62
CA ASN A 90 -12.13 8.67 -14.81
C ASN A 90 -11.86 7.90 -13.51
N ILE A 91 -12.88 7.76 -12.67
CA ILE A 91 -12.76 7.05 -11.39
C ILE A 91 -12.44 5.55 -11.54
N VAL A 92 -12.81 4.94 -12.65
CA VAL A 92 -12.50 3.52 -12.89
C VAL A 92 -11.00 3.34 -13.06
N ASP A 93 -10.35 4.18 -13.83
CA ASP A 93 -8.89 4.12 -14.02
C ASP A 93 -8.13 4.31 -12.71
N VAL A 94 -8.61 5.22 -11.86
CA VAL A 94 -8.06 5.45 -10.52
C VAL A 94 -8.08 4.17 -9.68
N PHE A 95 -9.25 3.55 -9.56
CA PHE A 95 -9.40 2.41 -8.66
C PHE A 95 -8.90 1.09 -9.26
N GLU A 96 -8.79 0.99 -10.57
CA GLU A 96 -8.03 -0.10 -11.22
C GLU A 96 -6.53 0.01 -10.91
N ASP A 97 -5.97 1.22 -10.97
CA ASP A 97 -4.57 1.47 -10.63
C ASP A 97 -4.30 1.20 -9.16
N ASN A 98 -5.17 1.69 -8.27
CA ASN A 98 -5.10 1.43 -6.84
C ASN A 98 -5.11 -0.08 -6.53
N TYR A 99 -6.03 -0.82 -7.14
CA TYR A 99 -6.11 -2.28 -6.97
C TYR A 99 -4.84 -2.98 -7.42
N ARG A 100 -4.32 -2.63 -8.59
CA ARG A 100 -3.08 -3.21 -9.13
C ARG A 100 -1.90 -2.94 -8.20
N ASN A 101 -1.76 -1.71 -7.71
CA ASN A 101 -0.67 -1.32 -6.83
C ASN A 101 -0.70 -2.09 -5.50
N ILE A 102 -1.85 -2.21 -4.87
CA ILE A 102 -1.97 -2.95 -3.61
C ILE A 102 -1.81 -4.47 -3.80
N ALA A 103 -2.33 -5.02 -4.88
CA ALA A 103 -2.15 -6.43 -5.20
C ALA A 103 -0.68 -6.78 -5.45
N ASN A 104 0.03 -5.92 -6.18
CA ASN A 104 1.47 -6.07 -6.42
C ASN A 104 2.30 -5.95 -5.13
N LEU A 105 1.93 -5.04 -4.24
CA LEU A 105 2.61 -4.91 -2.94
C LEU A 105 2.42 -6.16 -2.08
N LYS A 106 1.20 -6.69 -2.04
CA LYS A 106 0.92 -7.95 -1.34
C LYS A 106 1.76 -9.10 -1.90
N GLU A 107 1.85 -9.22 -3.22
CA GLU A 107 2.68 -10.23 -3.86
C GLU A 107 4.16 -10.07 -3.52
N SER A 108 4.67 -8.84 -3.49
CA SER A 108 6.04 -8.54 -3.07
C SER A 108 6.31 -8.99 -1.64
N VAL A 109 5.38 -8.78 -0.72
CA VAL A 109 5.49 -9.26 0.67
C VAL A 109 5.48 -10.77 0.74
N LEU A 110 4.59 -11.45 0.01
CA LEU A 110 4.53 -12.90 -0.04
C LEU A 110 5.81 -13.50 -0.63
N ASN A 111 6.36 -12.92 -1.67
CA ASN A 111 7.63 -13.35 -2.26
C ASN A 111 8.81 -13.16 -1.29
N ALA A 112 8.80 -12.08 -0.51
CA ALA A 112 9.79 -11.86 0.53
C ALA A 112 9.72 -12.94 1.63
N ILE A 113 8.52 -13.33 2.05
CA ILE A 113 8.30 -14.41 3.00
C ILE A 113 8.91 -15.71 2.45
N GLU A 114 8.61 -16.09 1.21
CA GLU A 114 9.15 -17.28 0.58
C GLU A 114 10.68 -17.27 0.53
N ASN A 115 11.29 -16.13 0.21
CA ASN A 115 12.74 -15.98 0.13
C ASN A 115 13.42 -16.04 1.51
N LEU A 116 12.76 -15.60 2.57
CA LEU A 116 13.33 -15.52 3.92
C LEU A 116 13.02 -16.74 4.78
N ASP A 117 11.98 -17.50 4.48
CA ASP A 117 11.47 -18.57 5.34
C ASP A 117 12.49 -19.69 5.59
N TYR A 118 13.38 -19.92 4.62
CA TYR A 118 14.45 -20.92 4.71
C TYR A 118 15.79 -20.36 5.21
N GLU A 119 15.88 -19.05 5.40
CA GLU A 119 17.13 -18.41 5.80
C GLU A 119 17.27 -18.37 7.33
N LYS A 120 18.45 -18.79 7.80
CA LYS A 120 18.73 -18.81 9.24
C LYS A 120 18.69 -17.42 9.85
N GLY A 121 17.97 -17.29 10.95
CA GLY A 121 17.88 -16.04 11.71
C GLY A 121 16.81 -15.07 11.22
N CYS A 122 16.04 -15.41 10.18
CA CYS A 122 15.01 -14.55 9.60
C CYS A 122 13.61 -14.74 10.21
N LYS A 123 13.46 -15.56 11.26
CA LYS A 123 12.15 -15.91 11.81
C LYS A 123 11.32 -14.70 12.24
N VAL A 124 11.93 -13.71 12.90
CA VAL A 124 11.23 -12.50 13.31
C VAL A 124 10.77 -11.68 12.11
N LEU A 125 11.64 -11.52 11.11
CA LEU A 125 11.28 -10.84 9.85
C LEU A 125 10.08 -11.51 9.16
N VAL A 126 10.10 -12.84 9.08
CA VAL A 126 9.02 -13.61 8.45
C VAL A 126 7.69 -13.43 9.20
N LEU A 127 7.70 -13.50 10.54
CA LEU A 127 6.48 -13.30 11.34
C LEU A 127 5.87 -11.91 11.13
N GLU A 128 6.68 -10.87 11.05
CA GLU A 128 6.22 -9.51 10.78
C GLU A 128 5.67 -9.37 9.35
N LEU A 129 6.32 -9.99 8.38
CA LEU A 129 5.84 -10.00 7.00
C LEU A 129 4.53 -10.76 6.83
N GLU A 130 4.35 -11.85 7.58
CA GLU A 130 3.06 -12.59 7.62
C GLU A 130 1.93 -11.71 8.16
N GLU A 131 2.20 -10.89 9.18
CA GLU A 131 1.24 -9.92 9.70
C GLU A 131 0.90 -8.84 8.67
N PHE A 132 1.89 -8.30 7.96
CA PHE A 132 1.63 -7.39 6.84
C PHE A 132 0.79 -8.05 5.75
N ALA A 133 1.09 -9.28 5.37
CA ALA A 133 0.32 -10.03 4.37
C ALA A 133 -1.16 -10.17 4.78
N ARG A 134 -1.41 -10.43 6.06
CA ARG A 134 -2.78 -10.50 6.62
C ARG A 134 -3.52 -9.18 6.48
N ILE A 135 -2.88 -8.07 6.87
CA ILE A 135 -3.45 -6.72 6.74
C ILE A 135 -3.68 -6.37 5.25
N LEU A 136 -2.69 -6.64 4.40
CA LEU A 136 -2.77 -6.38 2.96
C LEU A 136 -3.92 -7.14 2.29
N SER A 137 -4.25 -8.35 2.75
CA SER A 137 -5.40 -9.08 2.24
C SER A 137 -6.71 -8.32 2.43
N GLY A 138 -6.91 -7.68 3.59
CA GLY A 138 -8.06 -6.82 3.85
C GLY A 138 -8.09 -5.58 2.98
N LEU A 139 -6.93 -4.97 2.74
CA LEU A 139 -6.81 -3.78 1.91
C LEU A 139 -7.02 -4.09 0.42
N VAL A 140 -6.57 -5.24 -0.06
CA VAL A 140 -6.86 -5.72 -1.42
C VAL A 140 -8.38 -5.91 -1.58
N HIS A 141 -9.03 -6.51 -0.60
CA HIS A 141 -10.49 -6.68 -0.62
C HIS A 141 -11.22 -5.33 -0.68
N GLN A 142 -10.82 -4.36 0.14
CA GLN A 142 -11.39 -3.01 0.08
C GLN A 142 -11.16 -2.36 -1.28
N SER A 143 -9.97 -2.51 -1.84
CA SER A 143 -9.64 -1.96 -3.16
C SER A 143 -10.50 -2.58 -4.27
N ASP A 144 -10.81 -3.86 -4.15
CA ASP A 144 -11.72 -4.54 -5.08
C ASP A 144 -13.15 -4.01 -4.98
N ILE A 145 -13.64 -3.74 -3.77
CA ILE A 145 -14.94 -3.10 -3.55
C ILE A 145 -14.98 -1.73 -4.25
N TRP A 146 -14.01 -0.88 -4.02
CA TRP A 146 -13.94 0.45 -4.65
C TRP A 146 -13.90 0.35 -6.17
N ARG A 147 -13.08 -0.56 -6.71
CA ARG A 147 -12.97 -0.79 -8.15
C ARG A 147 -14.32 -1.18 -8.78
N ASN A 148 -15.01 -2.13 -8.17
CA ASN A 148 -16.30 -2.59 -8.69
C ASN A 148 -17.40 -1.52 -8.56
N LYS A 149 -17.40 -0.75 -7.46
CA LYS A 149 -18.31 0.39 -7.28
C LYS A 149 -18.03 1.49 -8.30
N ALA A 150 -16.77 1.82 -8.54
CA ALA A 150 -16.40 2.81 -9.55
C ALA A 150 -16.96 2.44 -10.94
N LYS A 151 -16.81 1.18 -11.35
CA LYS A 151 -17.37 0.67 -12.61
C LYS A 151 -18.88 0.82 -12.67
N SER A 152 -19.59 0.39 -11.63
CA SER A 152 -21.05 0.45 -11.56
C SER A 152 -21.57 1.88 -11.61
N TYR A 153 -21.00 2.78 -10.80
CA TYR A 153 -21.45 4.19 -10.76
C TYR A 153 -21.12 4.95 -12.04
N LEU A 154 -19.96 4.70 -12.66
CA LEU A 154 -19.59 5.32 -13.93
C LEU A 154 -20.51 4.85 -15.06
N ASN A 155 -20.81 3.56 -15.16
CA ASN A 155 -21.71 3.00 -16.15
C ASN A 155 -23.13 3.57 -16.04
N ASP A 156 -23.60 3.85 -14.83
CA ASP A 156 -24.89 4.45 -14.55
C ASP A 156 -24.92 5.99 -14.72
N GLY A 157 -23.78 6.61 -15.05
CA GLY A 157 -23.65 8.06 -15.16
C GLY A 157 -23.78 8.81 -13.81
N LYS A 158 -23.44 8.16 -12.68
CA LYS A 158 -23.67 8.65 -11.32
C LYS A 158 -22.38 8.91 -10.54
N VAL A 159 -21.37 9.52 -11.17
CA VAL A 159 -20.08 9.78 -10.54
C VAL A 159 -20.21 10.67 -9.29
N TYR A 160 -21.06 11.71 -9.33
CA TYR A 160 -21.30 12.55 -8.15
C TYR A 160 -21.86 11.76 -6.97
N LYS A 161 -22.65 10.73 -7.24
CA LYS A 161 -23.23 9.87 -6.20
C LYS A 161 -22.17 8.89 -5.66
N PHE A 162 -21.22 8.48 -6.46
CA PHE A 162 -20.06 7.73 -6.01
C PHE A 162 -19.31 8.48 -4.89
N ASP A 163 -19.07 9.77 -5.07
CA ASP A 163 -18.44 10.61 -4.07
C ASP A 163 -19.25 10.65 -2.76
N ILE A 164 -20.57 10.87 -2.87
CA ILE A 164 -21.45 10.94 -1.70
C ILE A 164 -21.55 9.61 -0.97
N ASP A 165 -21.60 8.49 -1.70
CA ASP A 165 -21.80 7.16 -1.15
C ASP A 165 -20.49 6.45 -0.77
N PHE A 166 -19.33 7.04 -1.05
CA PHE A 166 -18.02 6.40 -0.89
C PHE A 166 -17.80 5.83 0.53
N GLU A 167 -18.23 6.54 1.55
CA GLU A 167 -18.13 6.06 2.93
C GLU A 167 -18.93 4.77 3.18
N LYS A 168 -20.09 4.61 2.53
CA LYS A 168 -20.99 3.47 2.73
C LYS A 168 -20.36 2.13 2.28
N PHE A 169 -19.48 2.17 1.29
CA PHE A 169 -18.77 0.99 0.81
C PHE A 169 -17.29 0.98 1.16
N THR A 170 -16.90 1.77 2.15
CA THR A 170 -15.56 1.78 2.74
C THR A 170 -15.63 1.10 4.11
N VAL A 171 -15.05 -0.10 4.21
CA VAL A 171 -15.19 -1.00 5.37
C VAL A 171 -13.88 -1.16 6.18
N ILE A 172 -12.85 -0.39 5.86
CA ILE A 172 -11.58 -0.36 6.59
C ILE A 172 -11.55 0.71 7.67
#